data_43bfea6fe2abfaa414644b21ad533050
#
_entry.id   43bfea6fe2abfaa414644b21ad533050
#
_cell.length_a   1.000
_cell.length_b   1.000
_cell.length_c   1.000
_cell.angle_alpha   90.00
_cell.angle_beta   90.00
_cell.angle_gamma   90.00
#
_symmetry.space_group_name_H-M   'P 1'
#
loop_
_entity.id
_entity.type
_entity.pdbx_description
1 polymer ?
#
loop_
_entity_poly.entity_id
_entity_poly.type
_entity_poly.pdbx_seq_one_letter_code
_entity_poly.pdbx_strand_id
1 'polypeptide(L)'
;SWRLGLLIVTVIVAIPVLVIIASLSQPFSSTWQHLADTVLIDYISNSLLLMVGVGFGTLILGVSAAWLTAMCDFPGRKILSWAFLLPMAMPAYIIAYTYTGILDFAGPIQSTLRTTFDWGYGDYYFPQVRSLGGAICMLSLVLYPYVYMLVRIAFLEQSTAVLEASRNLGKKSWQTFFSVAIPMSRPAIVAGVSLALMETLADYGTVAYFG
;
A
#
# COMPACT_ATOMS: atom_id res chain seq x y z
N SER A 1 40.02 15.77 13.17
CA SER A 1 39.08 16.56 13.98
C SER A 1 37.64 16.19 13.59
N TRP A 2 36.72 16.14 14.56
CA TRP A 2 35.30 15.79 14.38
C TRP A 2 34.62 16.59 13.25
N ARG A 3 34.94 17.87 13.13
CA ARG A 3 34.38 18.73 12.05
C ARG A 3 34.76 18.26 10.65
N LEU A 4 35.97 17.75 10.46
CA LEU A 4 36.42 17.23 9.16
C LEU A 4 35.69 15.95 8.80
N GLY A 5 35.46 15.04 9.75
CA GLY A 5 34.67 13.83 9.54
C GLY A 5 33.22 14.14 9.17
N LEU A 6 32.61 15.09 9.87
CA LEU A 6 31.26 15.54 9.59
C LEU A 6 31.13 16.15 8.18
N LEU A 7 32.10 16.96 7.79
CA LEU A 7 32.12 17.59 6.45
C LEU A 7 32.26 16.55 5.33
N ILE A 8 33.14 15.54 5.53
CA ILE A 8 33.31 14.44 4.57
C ILE A 8 31.99 13.66 4.39
N VAL A 9 31.36 13.28 5.50
CA VAL A 9 30.08 12.54 5.44
C VAL A 9 29.00 13.37 4.75
N THR A 10 28.90 14.67 5.09
CA THR A 10 27.92 15.58 4.45
C THR A 10 28.16 15.70 2.95
N VAL A 11 29.41 15.83 2.52
CA VAL A 11 29.74 15.91 1.09
C VAL A 11 29.40 14.60 0.38
N ILE A 12 29.73 13.44 0.95
CA ILE A 12 29.41 12.14 0.35
C ILE A 12 27.89 11.96 0.18
N VAL A 13 27.11 12.34 1.19
CA VAL A 13 25.64 12.24 1.14
C VAL A 13 25.04 13.27 0.18
N ALA A 14 25.67 14.45 0.02
CA ALA A 14 25.19 15.48 -0.89
C ALA A 14 25.50 15.20 -2.37
N ILE A 15 26.54 14.42 -2.69
CA ILE A 15 26.95 14.13 -4.08
C ILE A 15 25.79 13.63 -4.95
N PRO A 16 24.99 12.60 -4.59
CA PRO A 16 23.90 12.12 -5.41
C PRO A 16 22.84 13.21 -5.70
N VAL A 17 22.53 14.01 -4.68
CA VAL A 17 21.57 15.11 -4.80
C VAL A 17 22.10 16.19 -5.73
N LEU A 18 23.37 16.58 -5.58
CA LEU A 18 24.02 17.57 -6.45
C LEU A 18 24.12 17.09 -7.91
N VAL A 19 24.37 15.81 -8.15
CA VAL A 19 24.40 15.22 -9.49
C VAL A 19 23.01 15.32 -10.15
N ILE A 20 21.94 15.02 -9.40
CA ILE A 20 20.55 15.17 -9.92
C ILE A 20 20.26 16.63 -10.24
N ILE A 21 20.62 17.58 -9.37
CA ILE A 21 20.42 19.01 -9.62
C ILE A 21 21.25 19.47 -10.83
N ALA A 22 22.49 19.03 -10.95
CA ALA A 22 23.34 19.37 -12.10
C ALA A 22 22.79 18.80 -13.42
N SER A 23 22.15 17.63 -13.40
CA SER A 23 21.55 17.04 -14.59
C SER A 23 20.35 17.83 -15.14
N LEU A 24 19.68 18.63 -14.28
CA LEU A 24 18.59 19.51 -14.71
C LEU A 24 19.05 20.66 -15.62
N SER A 25 20.33 21.01 -15.60
CA SER A 25 20.92 22.04 -16.47
C SER A 25 21.37 21.52 -17.83
N GLN A 26 21.25 20.22 -18.10
CA GLN A 26 21.57 19.68 -19.42
C GLN A 26 20.43 19.96 -20.42
N PRO A 27 20.76 20.25 -21.70
CA PRO A 27 19.74 20.47 -22.71
C PRO A 27 18.87 19.22 -22.88
N PHE A 28 17.58 19.42 -23.11
CA PHE A 28 16.63 18.33 -23.37
C PHE A 28 17.14 17.48 -24.55
N SER A 29 17.40 16.20 -24.25
CA SER A 29 17.85 15.26 -25.28
C SER A 29 16.70 14.86 -26.20
N SER A 30 17.02 14.39 -27.40
CA SER A 30 16.03 13.80 -28.33
C SER A 30 15.25 12.66 -27.69
N THR A 31 15.85 11.96 -26.72
CA THR A 31 15.23 10.91 -25.92
C THR A 31 14.06 11.46 -25.09
N TRP A 32 14.18 12.67 -24.51
CA TRP A 32 13.11 13.29 -23.74
C TRP A 32 11.90 13.65 -24.62
N GLN A 33 12.17 14.23 -25.80
CA GLN A 33 11.10 14.55 -26.77
C GLN A 33 10.36 13.27 -27.18
N HIS A 34 11.11 12.23 -27.55
CA HIS A 34 10.52 10.94 -27.90
C HIS A 34 9.68 10.36 -26.78
N LEU A 35 10.16 10.43 -25.53
CA LEU A 35 9.42 9.95 -24.35
C LEU A 35 8.13 10.74 -24.14
N ALA A 36 8.21 12.07 -24.27
CA ALA A 36 7.06 12.96 -24.11
C ALA A 36 5.97 12.71 -25.17
N ASP A 37 6.38 12.45 -26.40
CA ASP A 37 5.47 12.28 -27.53
C ASP A 37 4.86 10.87 -27.61
N THR A 38 5.45 9.87 -26.96
CA THR A 38 5.04 8.47 -27.13
C THR A 38 4.43 7.83 -25.88
N VAL A 39 5.12 7.87 -24.74
CA VAL A 39 4.76 7.02 -23.58
C VAL A 39 4.51 7.79 -22.28
N LEU A 40 4.82 9.08 -22.23
CA LEU A 40 4.73 9.86 -20.99
C LEU A 40 3.31 9.90 -20.42
N ILE A 41 2.30 10.05 -21.27
CA ILE A 41 0.89 10.10 -20.85
C ILE A 41 0.47 8.76 -20.26
N ASP A 42 0.88 7.65 -20.87
CA ASP A 42 0.56 6.31 -20.37
C ASP A 42 1.24 6.05 -19.02
N TYR A 43 2.50 6.46 -18.87
CA TYR A 43 3.20 6.33 -17.58
C TYR A 43 2.58 7.17 -16.48
N ILE A 44 2.18 8.41 -16.78
CA ILE A 44 1.50 9.27 -15.80
C ILE A 44 0.13 8.67 -15.42
N SER A 45 -0.66 8.26 -16.40
CA SER A 45 -1.99 7.71 -16.13
C SER A 45 -1.93 6.41 -15.34
N ASN A 46 -1.02 5.49 -15.70
CA ASN A 46 -0.81 4.24 -14.96
C ASN A 46 -0.31 4.50 -13.52
N SER A 47 0.61 5.45 -13.33
CA SER A 47 1.09 5.84 -12.01
C SER A 47 -0.01 6.44 -11.15
N LEU A 48 -0.85 7.30 -11.71
CA LEU A 48 -1.98 7.90 -11.01
C LEU A 48 -3.04 6.84 -10.65
N LEU A 49 -3.38 5.94 -11.57
CA LEU A 49 -4.30 4.83 -11.31
C LEU A 49 -3.76 3.90 -10.24
N LEU A 50 -2.46 3.59 -10.28
CA LEU A 50 -1.79 2.80 -9.26
C LEU A 50 -1.88 3.47 -7.89
N MET A 51 -1.54 4.76 -7.79
CA MET A 51 -1.62 5.53 -6.54
C MET A 51 -3.04 5.57 -5.98
N VAL A 52 -4.03 5.89 -6.81
CA VAL A 52 -5.44 5.94 -6.38
C VAL A 52 -5.91 4.57 -5.93
N GLY A 53 -5.61 3.53 -6.70
CA GLY A 53 -6.00 2.15 -6.40
C GLY A 53 -5.36 1.64 -5.09
N VAL A 54 -4.05 1.80 -4.93
CA VAL A 54 -3.32 1.39 -3.72
C VAL A 54 -3.74 2.24 -2.52
N GLY A 55 -3.88 3.55 -2.69
CA GLY A 55 -4.35 4.44 -1.62
C GLY A 55 -5.73 4.04 -1.11
N PHE A 56 -6.66 3.73 -2.00
CA PHE A 56 -8.00 3.26 -1.63
C PHE A 56 -7.98 1.86 -1.01
N GLY A 57 -7.20 0.95 -1.57
CA GLY A 57 -7.05 -0.42 -1.06
C GLY A 57 -6.45 -0.43 0.35
N THR A 58 -5.35 0.27 0.57
CA THR A 58 -4.69 0.38 1.89
C THR A 58 -5.56 1.09 2.91
N LEU A 59 -6.32 2.12 2.49
CA LEU A 59 -7.28 2.81 3.34
C LEU A 59 -8.36 1.84 3.86
N ILE A 60 -9.02 1.11 2.96
CA ILE A 60 -10.09 0.18 3.33
C ILE A 60 -9.55 -0.92 4.24
N LEU A 61 -8.48 -1.60 3.82
CA LEU A 61 -7.91 -2.72 4.56
C LEU A 61 -7.35 -2.26 5.92
N GLY A 62 -6.56 -1.19 5.92
CA GLY A 62 -5.90 -0.69 7.12
C GLY A 62 -6.87 -0.14 8.15
N VAL A 63 -7.84 0.69 7.75
CA VAL A 63 -8.84 1.26 8.67
C VAL A 63 -9.77 0.17 9.21
N SER A 64 -10.20 -0.77 8.36
CA SER A 64 -11.07 -1.88 8.80
C SER A 64 -10.37 -2.80 9.79
N ALA A 65 -9.12 -3.19 9.50
CA ALA A 65 -8.31 -4.00 10.41
C ALA A 65 -8.03 -3.27 11.73
N ALA A 66 -7.74 -1.96 11.67
CA ALA A 66 -7.54 -1.11 12.84
C ALA A 66 -8.77 -1.04 13.73
N TRP A 67 -9.95 -0.83 13.12
CA TRP A 67 -11.22 -0.80 13.85
C TRP A 67 -11.51 -2.12 14.54
N LEU A 68 -11.40 -3.24 13.82
CA LEU A 68 -11.65 -4.58 14.38
C LEU A 68 -10.73 -4.86 15.57
N THR A 69 -9.44 -4.57 15.45
CA THR A 69 -8.47 -4.88 16.50
C THR A 69 -8.41 -3.86 17.63
N ALA A 70 -8.86 -2.62 17.43
CA ALA A 70 -8.89 -1.61 18.48
C ALA A 70 -10.22 -1.60 19.25
N MET A 71 -11.37 -1.75 18.54
CA MET A 71 -12.69 -1.45 19.08
C MET A 71 -13.62 -2.66 19.24
N CYS A 72 -13.26 -3.82 18.64
CA CYS A 72 -14.09 -5.02 18.72
C CYS A 72 -13.42 -6.08 19.58
N ASP A 73 -14.22 -6.78 20.41
CA ASP A 73 -13.75 -7.93 21.17
C ASP A 73 -14.21 -9.23 20.48
N PHE A 74 -13.22 -10.03 20.08
CA PHE A 74 -13.46 -11.33 19.44
C PHE A 74 -12.31 -12.31 19.77
N PRO A 75 -12.56 -13.62 19.72
CA PRO A 75 -11.52 -14.60 19.98
C PRO A 75 -10.40 -14.48 18.92
N GLY A 76 -9.14 -14.49 19.38
CA GLY A 76 -7.98 -14.34 18.49
C GLY A 76 -7.53 -12.90 18.20
N ARG A 77 -8.23 -11.87 18.74
CA ARG A 77 -7.86 -10.45 18.55
C ARG A 77 -6.38 -10.16 18.78
N LYS A 78 -5.81 -10.72 19.86
CA LYS A 78 -4.38 -10.50 20.20
C LYS A 78 -3.45 -11.06 19.13
N ILE A 79 -3.77 -12.23 18.58
CA ILE A 79 -2.98 -12.86 17.52
C ILE A 79 -3.11 -12.06 16.23
N LEU A 80 -4.34 -11.71 15.83
CA LEU A 80 -4.61 -10.95 14.60
C LEU A 80 -4.01 -9.56 14.64
N SER A 81 -3.94 -8.90 15.80
CA SER A 81 -3.32 -7.58 15.92
C SER A 81 -1.82 -7.59 15.54
N TRP A 82 -1.14 -8.72 15.74
CA TRP A 82 0.25 -8.92 15.29
C TRP A 82 0.32 -9.47 13.86
N ALA A 83 -0.59 -10.39 13.53
CA ALA A 83 -0.61 -11.01 12.20
C ALA A 83 -0.82 -9.99 11.07
N PHE A 84 -1.59 -8.94 11.30
CA PHE A 84 -1.78 -7.85 10.34
C PHE A 84 -0.52 -7.04 10.05
N LEU A 85 0.54 -7.19 10.84
CA LEU A 85 1.84 -6.56 10.59
C LEU A 85 2.79 -7.44 9.78
N LEU A 86 2.49 -8.73 9.63
CA LEU A 86 3.37 -9.68 8.95
C LEU A 86 3.75 -9.27 7.50
N PRO A 87 2.87 -8.67 6.70
CA PRO A 87 3.27 -8.24 5.36
C PRO A 87 4.46 -7.28 5.33
N MET A 88 4.65 -6.46 6.37
CA MET A 88 5.81 -5.56 6.47
C MET A 88 7.14 -6.30 6.72
N ALA A 89 7.10 -7.56 7.15
CA ALA A 89 8.30 -8.33 7.42
C ALA A 89 9.02 -8.80 6.15
N MET A 90 8.37 -8.71 5.00
CA MET A 90 8.92 -9.17 3.72
C MET A 90 8.91 -8.02 2.70
N PRO A 91 9.96 -7.91 1.86
CA PRO A 91 9.99 -6.96 0.75
C PRO A 91 8.81 -7.18 -0.22
N ALA A 92 8.21 -6.08 -0.69
CA ALA A 92 7.00 -6.12 -1.53
C ALA A 92 7.20 -6.98 -2.80
N TYR A 93 8.36 -6.87 -3.46
CA TYR A 93 8.64 -7.64 -4.68
C TYR A 93 8.69 -9.16 -4.44
N ILE A 94 9.15 -9.63 -3.26
CA ILE A 94 9.17 -11.07 -2.92
C ILE A 94 7.73 -11.57 -2.76
N ILE A 95 6.90 -10.80 -2.10
CA ILE A 95 5.47 -11.11 -1.94
C ILE A 95 4.80 -11.14 -3.31
N ALA A 96 5.04 -10.13 -4.15
CA ALA A 96 4.51 -10.05 -5.50
C ALA A 96 4.90 -11.29 -6.34
N TYR A 97 6.18 -11.68 -6.32
CA TYR A 97 6.66 -12.87 -7.01
C TYR A 97 5.97 -14.15 -6.51
N THR A 98 5.87 -14.30 -5.18
CA THR A 98 5.26 -15.49 -4.55
C THR A 98 3.78 -15.60 -4.91
N TYR A 99 3.02 -14.50 -4.77
CA TYR A 99 1.60 -14.52 -5.10
C TYR A 99 1.34 -14.70 -6.59
N THR A 100 2.15 -14.12 -7.46
CA THR A 100 2.06 -14.37 -8.89
C THR A 100 2.30 -15.85 -9.18
N GLY A 101 3.34 -16.47 -8.61
CA GLY A 101 3.58 -17.88 -8.79
C GLY A 101 2.45 -18.79 -8.27
N ILE A 102 1.75 -18.38 -7.21
CA ILE A 102 0.61 -19.12 -6.66
C ILE A 102 -0.65 -18.95 -7.53
N LEU A 103 -0.89 -17.74 -8.05
CA LEU A 103 -2.10 -17.37 -8.78
C LEU A 103 -1.98 -17.51 -10.30
N ASP A 104 -0.78 -17.69 -10.83
CA ASP A 104 -0.54 -17.84 -12.27
C ASP A 104 -1.24 -19.10 -12.82
N PHE A 105 -1.43 -19.15 -14.14
CA PHE A 105 -2.13 -20.25 -14.83
C PHE A 105 -1.56 -21.62 -14.46
N ALA A 106 -0.24 -21.76 -14.41
CA ALA A 106 0.44 -22.99 -13.99
C ALA A 106 0.55 -23.12 -12.45
N GLY A 107 0.09 -22.14 -11.70
CA GLY A 107 0.17 -22.11 -10.24
C GLY A 107 -0.76 -23.09 -9.54
N PRO A 108 -0.48 -23.39 -8.27
CA PRO A 108 -1.22 -24.41 -7.52
C PRO A 108 -2.71 -24.09 -7.36
N ILE A 109 -3.11 -22.82 -7.28
CA ILE A 109 -4.52 -22.47 -7.13
C ILE A 109 -5.31 -22.78 -8.39
N GLN A 110 -4.87 -22.29 -9.56
CA GLN A 110 -5.59 -22.54 -10.80
C GLN A 110 -5.53 -24.02 -11.23
N SER A 111 -4.40 -24.69 -10.98
CA SER A 111 -4.31 -26.12 -11.24
C SER A 111 -5.25 -26.94 -10.35
N THR A 112 -5.36 -26.62 -9.06
CA THR A 112 -6.31 -27.26 -8.15
C THR A 112 -7.76 -27.00 -8.54
N LEU A 113 -8.11 -25.78 -8.94
CA LEU A 113 -9.45 -25.46 -9.43
C LEU A 113 -9.78 -26.29 -10.67
N ARG A 114 -8.89 -26.38 -11.64
CA ARG A 114 -9.10 -27.17 -12.86
C ARG A 114 -9.26 -28.65 -12.56
N THR A 115 -8.44 -29.21 -11.68
CA THR A 115 -8.56 -30.63 -11.32
C THR A 115 -9.80 -30.94 -10.47
N THR A 116 -10.26 -30.00 -9.63
CA THR A 116 -11.42 -30.20 -8.74
C THR A 116 -12.74 -30.08 -9.49
N PHE A 117 -12.83 -29.14 -10.45
CA PHE A 117 -14.06 -28.85 -11.19
C PHE A 117 -14.04 -29.40 -12.62
N ASP A 118 -12.99 -30.10 -13.00
CA ASP A 118 -12.76 -30.65 -14.35
C ASP A 118 -12.85 -29.56 -15.46
N TRP A 119 -12.32 -28.37 -15.15
CA TRP A 119 -12.30 -27.23 -16.06
C TRP A 119 -11.07 -27.27 -16.97
N GLY A 120 -11.30 -27.03 -18.28
CA GLY A 120 -10.26 -26.83 -19.27
C GLY A 120 -9.80 -25.38 -19.39
N TYR A 121 -8.90 -25.14 -20.34
CA TYR A 121 -8.48 -23.79 -20.71
C TYR A 121 -9.66 -23.04 -21.35
N GLY A 122 -10.03 -21.89 -20.77
CA GLY A 122 -11.11 -21.04 -21.28
C GLY A 122 -12.50 -21.31 -20.68
N ASP A 123 -12.68 -22.33 -19.84
CA ASP A 123 -13.97 -22.63 -19.21
C ASP A 123 -14.30 -21.72 -18.04
N TYR A 124 -13.30 -20.99 -17.53
CA TYR A 124 -13.48 -20.06 -16.42
C TYR A 124 -12.69 -18.77 -16.63
N TYR A 125 -13.21 -17.68 -16.09
CA TYR A 125 -12.54 -16.39 -16.07
C TYR A 125 -11.66 -16.27 -14.83
N PHE A 126 -10.36 -16.08 -15.04
CA PHE A 126 -9.42 -15.72 -13.97
C PHE A 126 -8.71 -14.42 -14.37
N PRO A 127 -8.71 -13.39 -13.49
CA PRO A 127 -8.08 -12.12 -13.81
C PRO A 127 -6.58 -12.30 -14.07
N GLN A 128 -6.06 -11.55 -15.03
CA GLN A 128 -4.62 -11.56 -15.27
C GLN A 128 -3.89 -10.99 -14.05
N VAL A 129 -3.04 -11.81 -13.45
CA VAL A 129 -2.29 -11.44 -12.25
C VAL A 129 -1.26 -10.36 -12.60
N ARG A 130 -0.54 -10.53 -13.71
CA ARG A 130 0.39 -9.52 -14.23
C ARG A 130 -0.38 -8.46 -15.00
N SER A 131 -0.85 -7.47 -14.26
CA SER A 131 -1.63 -6.34 -14.77
C SER A 131 -1.61 -5.21 -13.74
N LEU A 132 -1.99 -4.02 -14.14
CA LEU A 132 -2.13 -2.88 -13.23
C LEU A 132 -3.09 -3.21 -12.06
N GLY A 133 -4.18 -3.92 -12.32
CA GLY A 133 -5.11 -4.38 -11.29
C GLY A 133 -4.48 -5.35 -10.29
N GLY A 134 -3.64 -6.28 -10.79
CA GLY A 134 -2.85 -7.18 -9.97
C GLY A 134 -1.84 -6.42 -9.09
N ALA A 135 -1.12 -5.45 -9.66
CA ALA A 135 -0.21 -4.59 -8.91
C ALA A 135 -0.92 -3.82 -7.80
N ILE A 136 -2.08 -3.21 -8.09
CA ILE A 136 -2.89 -2.50 -7.10
C ILE A 136 -3.31 -3.44 -5.96
N CYS A 137 -3.80 -4.61 -6.28
CA CYS A 137 -4.24 -5.59 -5.29
C CYS A 137 -3.06 -6.02 -4.39
N MET A 138 -1.93 -6.37 -5.01
CA MET A 138 -0.74 -6.83 -4.29
C MET A 138 -0.13 -5.76 -3.40
N LEU A 139 0.10 -4.55 -3.93
CA LEU A 139 0.63 -3.44 -3.14
C LEU A 139 -0.32 -3.05 -2.02
N SER A 140 -1.64 -3.09 -2.24
CA SER A 140 -2.62 -2.84 -1.18
C SER A 140 -2.50 -3.86 -0.05
N LEU A 141 -2.34 -5.15 -0.37
CA LEU A 141 -2.19 -6.24 0.61
C LEU A 141 -0.85 -6.21 1.35
N VAL A 142 0.17 -5.58 0.79
CA VAL A 142 1.50 -5.46 1.42
C VAL A 142 1.60 -4.19 2.24
N LEU A 143 1.03 -3.07 1.77
CA LEU A 143 1.24 -1.74 2.34
C LEU A 143 0.12 -1.27 3.29
N TYR A 144 -1.02 -1.99 3.39
CA TYR A 144 -2.07 -1.62 4.35
C TYR A 144 -1.59 -1.56 5.82
N PRO A 145 -0.54 -2.28 6.27
CA PRO A 145 -0.10 -2.18 7.65
C PRO A 145 0.39 -0.78 8.05
N TYR A 146 0.85 0.06 7.11
CA TYR A 146 1.18 1.46 7.39
C TYR A 146 -0.04 2.22 7.89
N VAL A 147 -1.17 2.07 7.20
CA VAL A 147 -2.45 2.68 7.61
C VAL A 147 -2.96 2.01 8.89
N TYR A 148 -2.90 0.68 8.95
CA TYR A 148 -3.34 -0.09 10.11
C TYR A 148 -2.68 0.37 11.41
N MET A 149 -1.35 0.48 11.44
CA MET A 149 -0.61 0.85 12.65
C MET A 149 -1.01 2.23 13.16
N LEU A 150 -0.97 3.24 12.30
CA LEU A 150 -1.23 4.61 12.70
C LEU A 150 -2.69 4.81 13.11
N VAL A 151 -3.62 4.26 12.36
CA VAL A 151 -5.06 4.36 12.66
C VAL A 151 -5.42 3.57 13.90
N ARG A 152 -4.81 2.39 14.11
CA ARG A 152 -5.04 1.60 15.32
C ARG A 152 -4.62 2.34 16.59
N ILE A 153 -3.46 2.98 16.56
CA ILE A 153 -2.99 3.82 17.69
C ILE A 153 -3.98 4.96 17.92
N ALA A 154 -4.38 5.67 16.87
CA ALA A 154 -5.33 6.76 16.98
C ALA A 154 -6.69 6.30 17.54
N PHE A 155 -7.17 5.12 17.18
CA PHE A 155 -8.40 4.56 17.76
C PHE A 155 -8.23 4.19 19.24
N LEU A 156 -7.07 3.63 19.64
CA LEU A 156 -6.81 3.29 21.03
C LEU A 156 -6.66 4.51 21.95
N GLU A 157 -6.20 5.64 21.40
CA GLU A 157 -6.06 6.91 22.11
C GLU A 157 -7.37 7.70 22.20
N GLN A 158 -8.41 7.31 21.45
CA GLN A 158 -9.71 7.98 21.55
C GLN A 158 -10.31 7.78 22.93
N SER A 159 -10.79 8.85 23.51
CA SER A 159 -11.48 8.81 24.80
C SER A 159 -12.74 7.92 24.73
N THR A 160 -12.85 6.97 25.63
CA THR A 160 -14.05 6.13 25.79
C THR A 160 -15.28 6.97 26.03
N ALA A 161 -15.14 8.11 26.74
CA ALA A 161 -16.23 9.02 27.03
C ALA A 161 -16.89 9.59 25.75
N VAL A 162 -16.11 9.87 24.68
CA VAL A 162 -16.66 10.37 23.41
C VAL A 162 -17.46 9.28 22.70
N LEU A 163 -16.96 8.05 22.74
CA LEU A 163 -17.65 6.91 22.13
C LEU A 163 -18.93 6.54 22.89
N GLU A 164 -18.89 6.59 24.22
CA GLU A 164 -20.05 6.35 25.10
C GLU A 164 -21.09 7.47 24.94
N ALA A 165 -20.69 8.72 24.87
CA ALA A 165 -21.59 9.85 24.59
C ALA A 165 -22.34 9.67 23.26
N SER A 166 -21.64 9.21 22.21
CA SER A 166 -22.25 8.91 20.93
C SER A 166 -23.31 7.79 21.03
N ARG A 167 -23.02 6.74 21.82
CA ARG A 167 -23.96 5.65 22.07
C ARG A 167 -25.15 6.08 22.91
N ASN A 168 -24.93 6.90 23.92
CA ASN A 168 -26.00 7.47 24.77
C ASN A 168 -26.95 8.38 23.96
N LEU A 169 -26.44 8.98 22.89
CA LEU A 169 -27.26 9.73 21.91
C LEU A 169 -27.98 8.80 20.90
N GLY A 170 -28.00 7.49 21.13
CA GLY A 170 -28.72 6.52 20.33
C GLY A 170 -28.03 6.06 19.04
N LYS A 171 -26.75 6.44 18.82
CA LYS A 171 -26.03 5.99 17.64
C LYS A 171 -25.61 4.52 17.75
N LYS A 172 -25.83 3.75 16.69
CA LYS A 172 -25.31 2.37 16.56
C LYS A 172 -23.78 2.38 16.37
N SER A 173 -23.11 1.29 16.66
CA SER A 173 -21.65 1.15 16.57
C SER A 173 -21.08 1.58 15.21
N TRP A 174 -21.74 1.22 14.09
CA TRP A 174 -21.31 1.60 12.76
C TRP A 174 -21.49 3.10 12.47
N GLN A 175 -22.53 3.72 13.03
CA GLN A 175 -22.76 5.16 12.92
C GLN A 175 -21.69 5.93 13.71
N THR A 176 -21.33 5.44 14.90
CA THR A 176 -20.22 5.98 15.69
C THR A 176 -18.89 5.86 14.95
N PHE A 177 -18.65 4.75 14.25
CA PHE A 177 -17.48 4.57 13.42
C PHE A 177 -17.33 5.69 12.37
N PHE A 178 -18.35 5.91 11.54
CA PHE A 178 -18.27 6.91 10.46
C PHE A 178 -18.39 8.36 10.95
N SER A 179 -19.18 8.62 12.00
CA SER A 179 -19.45 9.99 12.44
C SER A 179 -18.51 10.52 13.53
N VAL A 180 -17.78 9.63 14.21
CA VAL A 180 -16.91 10.00 15.33
C VAL A 180 -15.50 9.45 15.13
N ALA A 181 -15.35 8.13 15.07
CA ALA A 181 -14.03 7.49 15.09
C ALA A 181 -13.17 7.87 13.86
N ILE A 182 -13.71 7.75 12.64
CA ILE A 182 -12.99 8.13 11.41
C ILE A 182 -12.64 9.64 11.40
N PRO A 183 -13.59 10.57 11.64
CA PRO A 183 -13.25 12.00 11.66
C PRO A 183 -12.16 12.37 12.66
N MET A 184 -12.17 11.78 13.85
CA MET A 184 -11.13 12.03 14.85
C MET A 184 -9.77 11.45 14.47
N SER A 185 -9.75 10.36 13.69
CA SER A 185 -8.51 9.69 13.23
C SER A 185 -8.01 10.20 11.87
N ARG A 186 -8.62 11.24 11.28
CA ARG A 186 -8.21 11.76 9.97
C ARG A 186 -6.72 12.03 9.84
N PRO A 187 -6.02 12.67 10.80
CA PRO A 187 -4.59 12.90 10.68
C PRO A 187 -3.79 11.60 10.55
N ALA A 188 -4.14 10.57 11.34
CA ALA A 188 -3.49 9.27 11.30
C ALA A 188 -3.77 8.52 9.98
N ILE A 189 -5.01 8.61 9.48
CA ILE A 189 -5.40 8.04 8.19
C ILE A 189 -4.59 8.68 7.05
N VAL A 190 -4.54 10.02 7.01
CA VAL A 190 -3.79 10.75 5.98
C VAL A 190 -2.31 10.39 6.04
N ALA A 191 -1.71 10.37 7.23
CA ALA A 191 -0.32 10.01 7.40
C ALA A 191 -0.04 8.57 6.95
N GLY A 192 -0.89 7.60 7.33
CA GLY A 192 -0.74 6.20 6.93
C GLY A 192 -0.87 5.98 5.43
N VAL A 193 -1.87 6.59 4.80
CA VAL A 193 -2.04 6.53 3.35
C VAL A 193 -0.88 7.20 2.63
N SER A 194 -0.41 8.36 3.11
CA SER A 194 0.74 9.06 2.51
C SER A 194 2.01 8.19 2.55
N LEU A 195 2.28 7.50 3.66
CA LEU A 195 3.40 6.57 3.76
C LEU A 195 3.26 5.41 2.77
N ALA A 196 2.07 4.81 2.67
CA ALA A 196 1.82 3.74 1.71
C ALA A 196 2.01 4.22 0.25
N LEU A 197 1.57 5.44 -0.07
CA LEU A 197 1.76 6.02 -1.40
C LEU A 197 3.22 6.37 -1.70
N MET A 198 3.97 6.85 -0.71
CA MET A 198 5.42 7.08 -0.87
C MET A 198 6.15 5.78 -1.17
N GLU A 199 5.82 4.71 -0.44
CA GLU A 199 6.39 3.37 -0.68
C GLU A 199 5.99 2.83 -2.06
N THR A 200 4.73 3.01 -2.46
CA THR A 200 4.25 2.64 -3.81
C THR A 200 5.05 3.31 -4.92
N LEU A 201 5.33 4.60 -4.79
CA LEU A 201 6.11 5.35 -5.79
C LEU A 201 7.60 4.99 -5.78
N ALA A 202 8.12 4.54 -4.64
CA ALA A 202 9.51 4.13 -4.50
C ALA A 202 9.76 2.68 -4.95
N ASP A 203 8.71 1.86 -5.03
CA ASP A 203 8.82 0.43 -5.37
C ASP A 203 8.84 0.20 -6.89
N TYR A 204 9.99 0.48 -7.50
CA TYR A 204 10.23 0.15 -8.91
C TYR A 204 10.17 -1.35 -9.17
N GLY A 205 10.65 -2.18 -8.23
CA GLY A 205 10.78 -3.64 -8.43
C GLY A 205 9.44 -4.33 -8.64
N THR A 206 8.46 -4.04 -7.78
CA THR A 206 7.11 -4.60 -7.91
C THR A 206 6.42 -4.07 -9.17
N VAL A 207 6.49 -2.76 -9.42
CA VAL A 207 5.82 -2.15 -10.58
C VAL A 207 6.38 -2.72 -11.88
N ALA A 208 7.71 -2.82 -12.04
CA ALA A 208 8.36 -3.41 -13.23
C ALA A 208 8.05 -4.91 -13.40
N TYR A 209 7.69 -5.61 -12.34
CA TYR A 209 7.33 -7.03 -12.41
C TYR A 209 5.91 -7.25 -12.95
N PHE A 210 5.00 -6.30 -12.72
CA PHE A 210 3.60 -6.37 -13.17
C PHE A 210 3.34 -5.63 -14.49
N GLY A 211 4.23 -4.72 -14.90
CA GLY A 211 4.20 -4.00 -16.18
C GLY A 211 5.02 -4.71 -17.20
#